data_e851999ad798a588dd801add12cfe25b
#
_entry.id   e851999ad798a588dd801add12cfe25b
#
_cell.length_a   1.000
_cell.length_b   1.000
_cell.length_c   1.000
_cell.angle_alpha   90.00
_cell.angle_beta   90.00
_cell.angle_gamma   90.00
#
_symmetry.space_group_name_H-M   'P 1'
#
loop_
_entity.id
_entity.type
_entity.pdbx_description
1 polymer ?
#
loop_
_entity_poly.entity_id
_entity_poly.type
_entity_poly.pdbx_seq_one_letter_code
_entity_poly.pdbx_strand_id
1 'polypeptide(L)'
;MPLRNKALSALALAATLLIPNIAAADEYVIDTEGAHAFVQFRIKHLGYSWLYGRFNEFSGNFTYDEADPSESHVEVVIKTASIDSNHAERDKHLRGSDFLDVERYPEARFKSTSYKETGINKAVLVGDLTLHGVTRPVTMDVKKIGSGPDPWGGYRRGFEGTTEIALKDFGIDYNLGPASRTVELTLSVEGIRQ
;
A
#
# COMPACT_ATOMS: atom_id res chain seq x y z
N MET A 1 63.02 -59.05 14.34
CA MET A 1 62.37 -58.30 13.25
C MET A 1 61.12 -57.73 13.80
N PRO A 2 60.98 -56.43 14.03
CA PRO A 2 59.69 -55.83 14.46
C PRO A 2 58.91 -55.25 13.25
N LEU A 3 57.61 -55.59 13.18
CA LEU A 3 56.62 -55.09 12.22
C LEU A 3 56.32 -53.64 12.53
N ARG A 4 56.52 -52.78 11.56
CA ARG A 4 56.12 -51.36 11.61
C ARG A 4 54.62 -51.20 11.19
N ASN A 5 53.77 -50.90 12.14
CA ASN A 5 52.38 -50.46 11.88
C ASN A 5 52.40 -49.07 11.27
N LYS A 6 51.89 -48.93 10.04
CA LYS A 6 51.63 -47.65 9.42
C LYS A 6 50.18 -47.23 9.80
N ALA A 7 50.06 -46.22 10.64
CA ALA A 7 48.78 -45.58 10.89
C ALA A 7 48.41 -44.69 9.68
N LEU A 8 47.32 -44.97 9.03
CA LEU A 8 46.66 -44.05 8.04
C LEU A 8 45.81 -43.04 8.81
N SER A 9 46.24 -41.79 8.81
CA SER A 9 45.43 -40.67 9.28
C SER A 9 44.43 -40.27 8.18
N ALA A 10 43.17 -40.53 8.41
CA ALA A 10 42.07 -40.04 7.54
C ALA A 10 41.79 -38.58 7.91
N LEU A 11 42.05 -37.66 6.99
CA LEU A 11 41.71 -36.24 7.10
C LEU A 11 40.25 -36.07 6.68
N ALA A 12 39.36 -35.89 7.64
CA ALA A 12 37.94 -35.58 7.37
C ALA A 12 37.82 -34.11 6.99
N LEU A 13 37.55 -33.83 5.73
CA LEU A 13 37.25 -32.49 5.20
C LEU A 13 35.81 -32.16 5.55
N ALA A 14 35.58 -31.36 6.59
CA ALA A 14 34.28 -30.84 6.93
C ALA A 14 33.88 -29.73 5.93
N ALA A 15 33.03 -30.03 4.98
CA ALA A 15 32.42 -29.03 4.10
C ALA A 15 31.35 -28.27 4.91
N THR A 16 31.63 -27.04 5.31
CA THR A 16 30.65 -26.11 5.86
C THR A 16 29.73 -25.65 4.73
N LEU A 17 28.52 -26.16 4.70
CA LEU A 17 27.42 -25.65 3.86
C LEU A 17 27.08 -24.25 4.35
N LEU A 18 27.49 -23.22 3.63
CA LEU A 18 26.96 -21.86 3.77
C LEU A 18 25.49 -21.88 3.27
N ILE A 19 24.57 -22.00 4.21
CA ILE A 19 23.15 -21.78 3.93
C ILE A 19 23.00 -20.27 3.71
N PRO A 20 22.57 -19.79 2.53
CA PRO A 20 22.31 -18.38 2.34
C PRO A 20 21.22 -17.98 3.35
N ASN A 21 21.52 -17.01 4.19
CA ASN A 21 20.54 -16.40 5.07
C ASN A 21 19.65 -15.54 4.17
N ILE A 22 18.51 -16.08 3.73
CA ILE A 22 17.49 -15.30 3.02
C ILE A 22 16.92 -14.37 4.09
N ALA A 23 17.35 -13.12 4.08
CA ALA A 23 16.73 -12.09 4.90
C ALA A 23 15.25 -12.04 4.52
N ALA A 24 14.36 -12.21 5.48
CA ALA A 24 12.93 -12.01 5.24
C ALA A 24 12.67 -10.53 4.97
N ALA A 25 11.65 -10.24 4.14
CA ALA A 25 11.19 -8.88 3.93
C ALA A 25 10.85 -8.22 5.28
N ASP A 26 11.23 -6.96 5.44
CA ASP A 26 10.83 -6.18 6.60
C ASP A 26 9.32 -5.93 6.59
N GLU A 27 8.67 -6.10 7.74
CA GLU A 27 7.25 -5.80 7.93
C GLU A 27 7.06 -4.40 8.52
N TYR A 28 6.06 -3.69 8.01
CA TYR A 28 5.71 -2.33 8.44
C TYR A 28 4.22 -2.22 8.70
N VAL A 29 3.85 -1.60 9.82
CA VAL A 29 2.48 -1.14 10.08
C VAL A 29 2.36 0.33 9.69
N ILE A 30 1.33 0.67 8.92
CA ILE A 30 1.07 2.07 8.51
C ILE A 30 0.76 2.91 9.75
N ASP A 31 1.48 4.03 9.91
CA ASP A 31 1.38 4.92 11.08
C ASP A 31 0.14 5.82 10.99
N THR A 32 -1.00 5.24 11.31
CA THR A 32 -2.27 5.97 11.42
C THR A 32 -2.46 6.62 12.78
N GLU A 33 -1.86 6.07 13.85
CA GLU A 33 -1.93 6.63 15.21
C GLU A 33 -1.13 7.94 15.32
N GLY A 34 0.06 8.00 14.72
CA GLY A 34 0.88 9.21 14.64
C GLY A 34 0.36 10.23 13.62
N ALA A 35 -0.71 9.90 12.87
CA ALA A 35 -1.27 10.72 11.80
C ALA A 35 -0.26 11.07 10.69
N HIS A 36 0.66 10.14 10.37
CA HIS A 36 1.66 10.28 9.31
C HIS A 36 1.28 9.55 8.02
N ALA A 37 0.01 9.16 7.89
CA ALA A 37 -0.52 8.52 6.70
C ALA A 37 -1.84 9.16 6.28
N PHE A 38 -2.07 9.23 4.96
CA PHE A 38 -3.23 9.91 4.39
C PHE A 38 -3.76 9.12 3.19
N VAL A 39 -5.10 8.99 3.11
CA VAL A 39 -5.83 8.54 1.94
C VAL A 39 -6.68 9.71 1.46
N GLN A 40 -6.25 10.35 0.39
CA GLN A 40 -6.86 11.56 -0.17
C GLN A 40 -7.42 11.32 -1.56
N PHE A 41 -8.39 12.10 -1.93
CA PHE A 41 -8.94 12.12 -3.29
C PHE A 41 -9.21 13.54 -3.76
N ARG A 42 -9.25 13.69 -5.07
CA ARG A 42 -9.80 14.90 -5.71
C ARG A 42 -10.64 14.54 -6.92
N ILE A 43 -11.64 15.33 -7.17
CA ILE A 43 -12.53 15.22 -8.33
C ILE A 43 -12.78 16.60 -8.91
N LYS A 44 -12.94 16.70 -10.22
CA LYS A 44 -13.32 17.96 -10.85
C LYS A 44 -14.78 18.32 -10.51
N HIS A 45 -15.00 19.52 -10.01
CA HIS A 45 -16.32 20.06 -9.79
C HIS A 45 -16.80 20.79 -11.05
N LEU A 46 -17.65 20.14 -11.85
CA LEU A 46 -18.22 20.67 -13.10
C LEU A 46 -17.17 21.21 -14.11
N GLY A 47 -15.91 20.83 -13.96
CA GLY A 47 -14.80 21.30 -14.78
C GLY A 47 -14.21 22.65 -14.35
N TYR A 48 -14.73 23.33 -13.32
CA TYR A 48 -14.28 24.66 -12.89
C TYR A 48 -13.16 24.63 -11.85
N SER A 49 -13.20 23.67 -10.95
CA SER A 49 -12.24 23.57 -9.84
C SER A 49 -12.03 22.13 -9.43
N TRP A 50 -11.08 21.91 -8.52
CA TRP A 50 -10.90 20.65 -7.82
C TRP A 50 -11.64 20.68 -6.48
N LEU A 51 -12.43 19.65 -6.23
CA LEU A 51 -12.95 19.31 -4.94
C LEU A 51 -12.03 18.25 -4.34
N TYR A 52 -11.57 18.48 -3.12
CA TYR A 52 -10.71 17.57 -2.37
C TYR A 52 -11.49 16.92 -1.23
N GLY A 53 -11.06 15.71 -0.88
CA GLY A 53 -11.53 15.02 0.30
C GLY A 53 -10.53 13.96 0.72
N ARG A 54 -10.83 13.29 1.83
CA ARG A 54 -10.00 12.25 2.41
C ARG A 54 -10.86 11.24 3.15
N PHE A 55 -10.24 10.12 3.53
CA PHE A 55 -10.78 9.20 4.50
C PHE A 55 -9.95 9.32 5.77
N ASN A 56 -10.62 9.55 6.91
CA ASN A 56 -9.97 9.80 8.18
C ASN A 56 -9.66 8.51 8.96
N GLU A 57 -10.30 7.37 8.62
CA GLU A 57 -10.13 6.10 9.29
C GLU A 57 -9.74 5.01 8.29
N PHE A 58 -8.53 4.51 8.43
CA PHE A 58 -8.00 3.39 7.66
C PHE A 58 -6.89 2.71 8.47
N SER A 59 -6.52 1.51 8.04
CA SER A 59 -5.39 0.77 8.59
C SER A 59 -4.74 -0.05 7.48
N GLY A 60 -3.51 -0.48 7.71
CA GLY A 60 -2.83 -1.32 6.75
C GLY A 60 -1.43 -1.69 7.18
N ASN A 61 -0.85 -2.57 6.42
CA ASN A 61 0.54 -2.98 6.56
C ASN A 61 1.17 -3.18 5.18
N PHE A 62 2.48 -3.17 5.16
CA PHE A 62 3.22 -3.55 3.97
C PHE A 62 4.51 -4.28 4.35
N THR A 63 4.98 -5.11 3.45
CA THR A 63 6.33 -5.68 3.50
C THR A 63 7.20 -4.98 2.47
N TYR A 64 8.49 -4.87 2.75
CA TYR A 64 9.45 -4.39 1.78
C TYR A 64 10.76 -5.16 1.89
N ASP A 65 11.19 -5.74 0.78
CA ASP A 65 12.47 -6.41 0.67
C ASP A 65 13.46 -5.52 -0.10
N GLU A 66 14.54 -5.11 0.55
CA GLU A 66 15.61 -4.32 -0.09
C GLU A 66 16.41 -5.12 -1.12
N ALA A 67 16.50 -6.45 -0.93
CA ALA A 67 17.24 -7.33 -1.82
C ALA A 67 16.41 -7.74 -3.05
N ASP A 68 15.10 -7.91 -2.85
CA ASP A 68 14.14 -8.18 -3.93
C ASP A 68 12.85 -7.38 -3.73
N PRO A 69 12.82 -6.11 -4.15
CA PRO A 69 11.62 -5.28 -4.01
C PRO A 69 10.37 -5.84 -4.70
N SER A 70 10.51 -6.76 -5.67
CA SER A 70 9.36 -7.35 -6.35
C SER A 70 8.49 -8.23 -5.46
N GLU A 71 9.06 -8.73 -4.35
CA GLU A 71 8.35 -9.51 -3.32
C GLU A 71 7.61 -8.62 -2.29
N SER A 72 7.63 -7.30 -2.48
CA SER A 72 6.96 -6.36 -1.58
C SER A 72 5.45 -6.40 -1.77
N HIS A 73 4.71 -6.32 -0.65
CA HIS A 73 3.25 -6.36 -0.63
C HIS A 73 2.67 -5.26 0.25
N VAL A 74 1.45 -4.82 -0.06
CA VAL A 74 0.69 -3.88 0.77
C VAL A 74 -0.79 -4.27 0.82
N GLU A 75 -1.38 -4.15 2.00
CA GLU A 75 -2.81 -4.28 2.22
C GLU A 75 -3.30 -3.06 3.01
N VAL A 76 -4.41 -2.48 2.55
CA VAL A 76 -5.06 -1.32 3.21
C VAL A 76 -6.56 -1.56 3.30
N VAL A 77 -7.12 -1.25 4.46
CA VAL A 77 -8.57 -1.24 4.71
C VAL A 77 -8.98 0.16 5.11
N ILE A 78 -9.99 0.70 4.43
CA ILE A 78 -10.49 2.06 4.61
C ILE A 78 -11.94 1.98 5.09
N LYS A 79 -12.29 2.69 6.16
CA LYS A 79 -13.67 2.85 6.61
C LYS A 79 -14.37 3.90 5.73
N THR A 80 -15.29 3.47 4.89
CA THR A 80 -15.95 4.34 3.91
C THR A 80 -16.76 5.46 4.56
N ALA A 81 -17.30 5.22 5.76
CA ALA A 81 -18.02 6.23 6.53
C ALA A 81 -17.15 7.40 7.02
N SER A 82 -15.81 7.22 7.03
CA SER A 82 -14.87 8.26 7.47
C SER A 82 -14.56 9.31 6.41
N ILE A 83 -15.28 9.30 5.28
CA ILE A 83 -15.13 10.29 4.22
C ILE A 83 -15.41 11.71 4.76
N ASP A 84 -14.51 12.62 4.40
CA ASP A 84 -14.52 14.02 4.79
C ASP A 84 -14.09 14.89 3.59
N SER A 85 -14.98 15.70 3.10
CA SER A 85 -14.74 16.66 2.01
C SER A 85 -14.84 18.11 2.49
N ASN A 86 -14.78 18.33 3.81
CA ASN A 86 -14.92 19.64 4.45
C ASN A 86 -16.29 20.30 4.22
N HIS A 87 -17.37 19.48 4.11
CA HIS A 87 -18.73 19.99 3.98
C HIS A 87 -19.75 18.94 4.41
N ALA A 88 -20.38 19.11 5.57
CA ALA A 88 -21.19 18.09 6.24
C ALA A 88 -22.34 17.51 5.38
N GLU A 89 -23.08 18.37 4.65
CA GLU A 89 -24.20 17.90 3.81
C GLU A 89 -23.70 17.09 2.60
N ARG A 90 -22.56 17.48 2.03
CA ARG A 90 -21.94 16.71 0.95
C ARG A 90 -21.43 15.36 1.48
N ASP A 91 -20.79 15.35 2.63
CA ASP A 91 -20.29 14.13 3.24
C ASP A 91 -21.42 13.16 3.59
N LYS A 92 -22.57 13.70 4.04
CA LYS A 92 -23.78 12.91 4.24
C LYS A 92 -24.26 12.27 2.93
N HIS A 93 -24.30 13.04 1.83
CA HIS A 93 -24.69 12.52 0.51
C HIS A 93 -23.68 11.49 -0.02
N LEU A 94 -22.37 11.74 0.15
CA LEU A 94 -21.32 10.81 -0.27
C LEU A 94 -21.38 9.46 0.48
N ARG A 95 -21.89 9.45 1.72
CA ARG A 95 -22.12 8.21 2.47
C ARG A 95 -23.38 7.46 2.04
N GLY A 96 -24.28 8.11 1.33
CA GLY A 96 -25.56 7.55 0.89
C GLY A 96 -25.45 6.58 -0.28
N SER A 97 -26.60 5.98 -0.63
CA SER A 97 -26.74 4.98 -1.70
C SER A 97 -26.41 5.48 -3.11
N ASP A 98 -26.40 6.80 -3.33
CA ASP A 98 -26.02 7.39 -4.61
C ASP A 98 -24.51 7.32 -4.88
N PHE A 99 -23.70 7.07 -3.81
CA PHE A 99 -22.24 7.05 -3.88
C PHE A 99 -21.64 5.85 -3.18
N LEU A 100 -21.23 5.97 -1.90
CA LEU A 100 -20.46 4.93 -1.22
C LEU A 100 -21.34 3.85 -0.58
N ASP A 101 -22.61 4.16 -0.31
CA ASP A 101 -23.57 3.25 0.36
C ASP A 101 -22.92 2.56 1.58
N VAL A 102 -22.45 3.39 2.51
CA VAL A 102 -21.58 2.94 3.60
C VAL A 102 -22.23 1.93 4.55
N GLU A 103 -23.56 1.91 4.61
CA GLU A 103 -24.30 0.92 5.40
C GLU A 103 -24.16 -0.48 4.80
N ARG A 104 -24.14 -0.56 3.47
CA ARG A 104 -23.98 -1.82 2.75
C ARG A 104 -22.53 -2.16 2.50
N TYR A 105 -21.70 -1.16 2.26
CA TYR A 105 -20.27 -1.30 1.95
C TYR A 105 -19.41 -0.49 2.92
N PRO A 106 -19.31 -0.92 4.20
CA PRO A 106 -18.64 -0.15 5.25
C PRO A 106 -17.13 -0.01 5.07
N GLU A 107 -16.53 -0.80 4.15
CA GLU A 107 -15.10 -0.80 3.91
C GLU A 107 -14.79 -0.79 2.41
N ALA A 108 -13.73 -0.06 2.07
CA ALA A 108 -12.97 -0.26 0.84
C ALA A 108 -11.65 -0.97 1.20
N ARG A 109 -11.13 -1.80 0.28
CA ARG A 109 -9.93 -2.60 0.50
C ARG A 109 -9.03 -2.55 -0.72
N PHE A 110 -7.74 -2.41 -0.48
CA PHE A 110 -6.73 -2.58 -1.51
C PHE A 110 -5.76 -3.68 -1.10
N LYS A 111 -5.45 -4.58 -2.03
CA LYS A 111 -4.44 -5.62 -1.87
C LYS A 111 -3.55 -5.66 -3.10
N SER A 112 -2.26 -5.45 -2.92
CA SER A 112 -1.31 -5.51 -4.02
C SER A 112 -1.18 -6.92 -4.60
N THR A 113 -0.95 -6.97 -5.90
CA THR A 113 -0.66 -8.21 -6.65
C THR A 113 0.74 -8.19 -7.26
N SER A 114 1.31 -7.01 -7.48
CA SER A 114 2.70 -6.87 -7.91
C SER A 114 3.26 -5.48 -7.57
N TYR A 115 4.56 -5.44 -7.29
CA TYR A 115 5.33 -4.21 -7.14
C TYR A 115 6.55 -4.28 -8.05
N LYS A 116 6.81 -3.22 -8.82
CA LYS A 116 7.94 -3.18 -9.75
C LYS A 116 8.61 -1.82 -9.73
N GLU A 117 9.86 -1.79 -9.35
CA GLU A 117 10.68 -0.58 -9.48
C GLU A 117 10.94 -0.24 -10.96
N THR A 118 10.79 1.04 -11.30
CA THR A 118 10.90 1.55 -12.67
C THR A 118 11.99 2.60 -12.85
N GLY A 119 12.62 3.00 -11.76
CA GLY A 119 13.71 3.98 -11.73
C GLY A 119 14.05 4.43 -10.32
N ILE A 120 14.94 5.39 -10.21
CA ILE A 120 15.34 5.93 -8.90
C ILE A 120 14.11 6.48 -8.17
N ASN A 121 13.80 5.89 -7.00
CA ASN A 121 12.65 6.25 -6.17
C ASN A 121 11.28 6.15 -6.88
N LYS A 122 11.18 5.36 -7.94
CA LYS A 122 9.93 5.16 -8.70
C LYS A 122 9.58 3.70 -8.83
N ALA A 123 8.30 3.39 -8.67
CA ALA A 123 7.78 2.05 -8.90
C ALA A 123 6.35 2.12 -9.44
N VAL A 124 5.89 0.98 -9.95
CA VAL A 124 4.50 0.72 -10.29
C VAL A 124 3.99 -0.37 -9.36
N LEU A 125 2.87 -0.10 -8.70
CA LEU A 125 2.14 -1.03 -7.86
C LEU A 125 0.83 -1.41 -8.56
N VAL A 126 0.59 -2.69 -8.72
CA VAL A 126 -0.71 -3.20 -9.20
C VAL A 126 -1.38 -3.94 -8.06
N GLY A 127 -2.68 -3.79 -7.93
CA GLY A 127 -3.45 -4.49 -6.91
C GLY A 127 -4.94 -4.44 -7.18
N ASP A 128 -5.68 -5.22 -6.42
CA ASP A 128 -7.12 -5.28 -6.47
C ASP A 128 -7.71 -4.27 -5.49
N LEU A 129 -8.47 -3.31 -6.01
CA LEU A 129 -9.28 -2.38 -5.24
C LEU A 129 -10.71 -2.90 -5.18
N THR A 130 -11.22 -3.13 -3.97
CA THR A 130 -12.64 -3.37 -3.70
C THR A 130 -13.24 -2.07 -3.18
N LEU A 131 -14.20 -1.50 -3.92
CA LEU A 131 -14.92 -0.29 -3.57
C LEU A 131 -16.40 -0.50 -3.94
N HIS A 132 -17.33 -0.06 -3.08
CA HIS A 132 -18.77 -0.20 -3.32
C HIS A 132 -19.18 -1.64 -3.71
N GLY A 133 -18.52 -2.65 -3.10
CA GLY A 133 -18.75 -4.08 -3.36
C GLY A 133 -18.20 -4.61 -4.67
N VAL A 134 -17.55 -3.79 -5.49
CA VAL A 134 -16.95 -4.19 -6.78
C VAL A 134 -15.43 -4.22 -6.66
N THR A 135 -14.81 -5.30 -7.12
CA THR A 135 -13.35 -5.44 -7.17
C THR A 135 -12.83 -5.22 -8.59
N ARG A 136 -11.83 -4.36 -8.72
CA ARG A 136 -11.13 -4.08 -9.99
C ARG A 136 -9.64 -4.00 -9.79
N PRO A 137 -8.83 -4.44 -10.76
CA PRO A 137 -7.40 -4.18 -10.76
C PRO A 137 -7.15 -2.68 -10.98
N VAL A 138 -6.26 -2.13 -10.16
CA VAL A 138 -5.83 -0.73 -10.24
C VAL A 138 -4.31 -0.69 -10.32
N THR A 139 -3.80 0.18 -11.18
CA THR A 139 -2.37 0.48 -11.28
C THR A 139 -2.07 1.82 -10.65
N MET A 140 -1.06 1.86 -9.82
CA MET A 140 -0.68 3.04 -9.05
C MET A 140 0.79 3.38 -9.32
N ASP A 141 1.05 4.64 -9.64
CA ASP A 141 2.41 5.17 -9.66
C ASP A 141 2.87 5.41 -8.24
N VAL A 142 4.03 4.85 -7.89
CA VAL A 142 4.59 4.93 -6.54
C VAL A 142 5.91 5.67 -6.56
N LYS A 143 6.09 6.55 -5.57
CA LYS A 143 7.34 7.24 -5.27
C LYS A 143 7.83 6.83 -3.88
N LYS A 144 9.07 6.37 -3.78
CA LYS A 144 9.75 6.16 -2.49
C LYS A 144 10.15 7.53 -1.95
N ILE A 145 9.70 7.89 -0.74
CA ILE A 145 9.97 9.19 -0.12
C ILE A 145 11.24 9.12 0.70
N GLY A 146 11.37 8.10 1.54
CA GLY A 146 12.56 7.89 2.36
C GLY A 146 12.43 6.71 3.29
N SER A 147 13.55 6.34 3.92
CA SER A 147 13.58 5.32 4.97
C SER A 147 14.77 5.58 5.90
N GLY A 148 14.66 5.20 7.16
CA GLY A 148 15.74 5.35 8.12
C GLY A 148 15.30 5.15 9.56
N PRO A 149 16.28 5.16 10.50
CA PRO A 149 15.99 5.13 11.93
C PRO A 149 15.27 6.41 12.34
N ASP A 150 14.27 6.26 13.21
CA ASP A 150 13.55 7.39 13.78
C ASP A 150 14.13 7.82 15.15
N PRO A 151 13.77 9.01 15.66
CA PRO A 151 14.27 9.51 16.95
C PRO A 151 13.82 8.70 18.18
N TRP A 152 12.87 7.80 18.02
CA TRP A 152 12.28 6.99 19.10
C TRP A 152 12.85 5.56 19.15
N GLY A 153 13.85 5.25 18.29
CA GLY A 153 14.53 3.96 18.25
C GLY A 153 13.90 2.92 17.33
N GLY A 154 12.93 3.35 16.52
CA GLY A 154 12.33 2.54 15.46
C GLY A 154 13.00 2.77 14.10
N TYR A 155 12.38 2.20 13.07
CA TYR A 155 12.77 2.42 11.68
C TYR A 155 11.51 2.70 10.86
N ARG A 156 11.56 3.71 10.00
CA ARG A 156 10.43 4.15 9.19
C ARG A 156 10.73 4.07 7.71
N ARG A 157 9.65 3.87 6.94
CA ARG A 157 9.69 3.89 5.48
C ARG A 157 8.45 4.57 4.93
N GLY A 158 8.66 5.53 4.01
CA GLY A 158 7.60 6.33 3.44
C GLY A 158 7.46 6.18 1.93
N PHE A 159 6.19 6.16 1.47
CA PHE A 159 5.81 6.11 0.07
C PHE A 159 4.68 7.09 -0.23
N GLU A 160 4.64 7.56 -1.48
CA GLU A 160 3.49 8.24 -2.06
C GLU A 160 3.00 7.44 -3.26
N GLY A 161 1.71 7.13 -3.30
CA GLY A 161 1.06 6.44 -4.40
C GLY A 161 -0.01 7.33 -5.04
N THR A 162 -0.10 7.34 -6.37
CA THR A 162 -1.13 8.08 -7.11
C THR A 162 -1.79 7.21 -8.16
N THR A 163 -3.11 7.35 -8.31
CA THR A 163 -3.87 6.66 -9.37
C THR A 163 -5.14 7.43 -9.70
N GLU A 164 -5.76 7.09 -10.81
CA GLU A 164 -7.08 7.57 -11.21
C GLU A 164 -8.02 6.38 -11.40
N ILE A 165 -9.25 6.49 -10.88
CA ILE A 165 -10.29 5.49 -11.03
C ILE A 165 -11.55 6.11 -11.64
N ALA A 166 -12.25 5.36 -12.47
CA ALA A 166 -13.57 5.75 -12.98
C ALA A 166 -14.66 5.24 -12.01
N LEU A 167 -15.47 6.13 -11.47
CA LEU A 167 -16.50 5.80 -10.48
C LEU A 167 -17.47 4.72 -10.99
N LYS A 168 -17.85 4.78 -12.27
CA LYS A 168 -18.74 3.81 -12.91
C LYS A 168 -18.21 2.38 -12.89
N ASP A 169 -16.89 2.20 -12.88
CA ASP A 169 -16.26 0.87 -12.88
C ASP A 169 -16.49 0.16 -11.53
N PHE A 170 -16.88 0.93 -10.51
CA PHE A 170 -17.25 0.45 -9.18
C PHE A 170 -18.77 0.56 -8.90
N GLY A 171 -19.58 0.74 -9.95
CA GLY A 171 -21.04 0.80 -9.80
C GLY A 171 -21.54 2.10 -9.17
N ILE A 172 -20.75 3.17 -9.17
CA ILE A 172 -21.13 4.49 -8.69
C ILE A 172 -21.49 5.33 -9.93
N ASP A 173 -22.79 5.36 -10.27
CA ASP A 173 -23.28 5.92 -11.54
C ASP A 173 -23.98 7.27 -11.40
N TYR A 174 -23.92 7.89 -10.21
CA TYR A 174 -24.55 9.21 -10.00
C TYR A 174 -24.00 10.24 -10.99
N ASN A 175 -24.92 10.94 -11.67
CA ASN A 175 -24.55 11.86 -12.74
C ASN A 175 -24.01 13.20 -12.21
N LEU A 176 -22.72 13.29 -12.06
CA LEU A 176 -21.99 14.52 -11.69
C LEU A 176 -21.57 15.36 -12.91
N GLY A 177 -22.07 15.02 -14.11
CA GLY A 177 -21.66 15.65 -15.37
C GLY A 177 -20.37 15.04 -15.96
N PRO A 178 -20.04 15.41 -17.22
CA PRO A 178 -18.96 14.74 -17.97
C PRO A 178 -17.55 14.98 -17.40
N ALA A 179 -17.33 16.07 -16.68
CA ALA A 179 -16.02 16.43 -16.14
C ALA A 179 -15.70 15.73 -14.81
N SER A 180 -16.69 15.08 -14.17
CA SER A 180 -16.59 14.53 -12.81
C SER A 180 -16.78 13.01 -12.80
N ARG A 181 -16.24 12.31 -13.81
CA ARG A 181 -16.42 10.86 -13.97
C ARG A 181 -15.29 10.04 -13.33
N THR A 182 -14.15 10.66 -13.13
CA THR A 182 -12.95 10.04 -12.56
C THR A 182 -12.54 10.74 -11.28
N VAL A 183 -11.96 9.97 -10.38
CA VAL A 183 -11.41 10.43 -9.10
C VAL A 183 -9.93 10.13 -9.11
N GLU A 184 -9.12 11.13 -8.85
CA GLU A 184 -7.70 10.94 -8.58
C GLU A 184 -7.51 10.64 -7.09
N LEU A 185 -6.77 9.58 -6.81
CA LEU A 185 -6.41 9.15 -5.46
C LEU A 185 -4.93 9.45 -5.20
N THR A 186 -4.63 9.95 -4.02
CA THR A 186 -3.27 10.14 -3.52
C THR A 186 -3.17 9.51 -2.13
N LEU A 187 -2.25 8.57 -1.99
CA LEU A 187 -1.94 7.92 -0.73
C LEU A 187 -0.53 8.34 -0.32
N SER A 188 -0.41 8.95 0.85
CA SER A 188 0.89 9.20 1.47
C SER A 188 0.96 8.31 2.70
N VAL A 189 1.90 7.39 2.73
CA VAL A 189 2.00 6.43 3.82
C VAL A 189 3.39 6.43 4.43
N GLU A 190 3.44 6.42 5.73
CA GLU A 190 4.61 6.14 6.52
C GLU A 190 4.36 4.87 7.32
N GLY A 191 5.28 3.92 7.26
CA GLY A 191 5.19 2.68 8.01
C GLY A 191 6.28 2.60 9.07
N ILE A 192 5.92 2.02 10.22
CA ILE A 192 6.83 1.70 11.32
C ILE A 192 7.19 0.23 11.23
N ARG A 193 8.49 -0.07 11.13
CA ARG A 193 8.99 -1.44 11.08
C ARG A 193 8.71 -2.16 12.40
N GLN A 194 8.28 -3.43 12.27
CA GLN A 194 7.93 -4.32 13.37
C GLN A 194 9.11 -5.17 13.83
#